data_ab49febedffcc485c8f2ca8b18b4c23a
#
_entry.id   ab49febedffcc485c8f2ca8b18b4c23a
#
_cell.length_a   1.000
_cell.length_b   1.000
_cell.length_c   1.000
_cell.angle_alpha   90.00
_cell.angle_beta   90.00
_cell.angle_gamma   90.00
#
_symmetry.space_group_name_H-M   'P 1'
#
loop_
_entity.id
_entity.type
_entity.pdbx_description
1 polymer ?
#
loop_
_entity_poly.entity_id
_entity_poly.type
_entity_poly.pdbx_seq_one_letter_code
_entity_poly.pdbx_strand_id
1 'polypeptide(L)'
;MKKIKARELHRDLGYFFLGLIITFAFSGILMNHRNDWHPDKYTLESKEIEISLPEESQITDAFAENLAKKLKITDKIKRHMVRKGKFKMQFENTEVEVDAKTGKGEIIQFIKTPFISQSMLIHKNTSNWWIYFSDIFGISLITIAVTGTLMVKHGKHTFKRRGWKLAVAGLLFPILFLLFLS
;
A
#
# COMPACT_ATOMS: atom_id res chain seq x y z
N MET A 1 2.82 -37.59 24.17
CA MET A 1 2.50 -36.42 23.31
C MET A 1 1.68 -36.90 22.09
N LYS A 2 0.46 -36.37 21.88
CA LYS A 2 -0.38 -36.71 20.72
C LYS A 2 0.28 -36.15 19.46
N LYS A 3 0.58 -36.99 18.46
CA LYS A 3 1.12 -36.51 17.17
C LYS A 3 0.04 -35.66 16.49
N ILE A 4 0.30 -34.38 16.29
CA ILE A 4 -0.58 -33.48 15.54
C ILE A 4 -0.65 -33.98 14.09
N LYS A 5 -1.86 -34.24 13.59
CA LYS A 5 -2.04 -34.66 12.19
C LYS A 5 -2.00 -33.44 11.28
N ALA A 6 -1.37 -33.57 10.10
CA ALA A 6 -1.27 -32.48 9.12
C ALA A 6 -2.65 -31.85 8.80
N ARG A 7 -3.71 -32.66 8.78
CA ARG A 7 -5.08 -32.19 8.56
C ARG A 7 -5.60 -31.30 9.67
N GLU A 8 -5.33 -31.65 10.94
CA GLU A 8 -5.75 -30.86 12.09
C GLU A 8 -5.01 -29.51 12.09
N LEU A 9 -3.70 -29.55 11.87
CA LEU A 9 -2.88 -28.34 11.82
C LEU A 9 -3.31 -27.40 10.68
N HIS A 10 -3.53 -27.94 9.47
CA HIS A 10 -4.00 -27.17 8.32
C HIS A 10 -5.35 -26.49 8.61
N ARG A 11 -6.29 -27.25 9.15
CA ARG A 11 -7.63 -26.73 9.50
C ARG A 11 -7.54 -25.62 10.55
N ASP A 12 -6.83 -25.87 11.63
CA ASP A 12 -6.80 -24.97 12.79
C ASP A 12 -6.08 -23.68 12.46
N LEU A 13 -4.92 -23.74 11.77
CA LEU A 13 -4.25 -22.55 11.25
C LEU A 13 -5.08 -21.84 10.17
N GLY A 14 -5.73 -22.60 9.27
CA GLY A 14 -6.59 -22.04 8.26
C GLY A 14 -7.75 -21.24 8.85
N TYR A 15 -8.41 -21.76 9.89
CA TYR A 15 -9.49 -21.03 10.56
C TYR A 15 -8.99 -19.81 11.32
N PHE A 16 -7.86 -19.96 12.04
CA PHE A 16 -7.30 -18.86 12.82
C PHE A 16 -6.91 -17.68 11.94
N PHE A 17 -6.28 -17.94 10.80
CA PHE A 17 -5.81 -16.89 9.90
C PHE A 17 -6.76 -16.55 8.75
N LEU A 18 -7.97 -17.14 8.69
CA LEU A 18 -8.90 -16.97 7.58
C LEU A 18 -9.17 -15.51 7.23
N GLY A 19 -9.52 -14.71 8.25
CA GLY A 19 -9.80 -13.29 8.08
C GLY A 19 -8.59 -12.53 7.55
N LEU A 20 -7.41 -12.84 8.08
CA LEU A 20 -6.16 -12.18 7.68
C LEU A 20 -5.78 -12.56 6.24
N ILE A 21 -5.93 -13.83 5.86
CA ILE A 21 -5.69 -14.31 4.48
C ILE A 21 -6.56 -13.54 3.49
N ILE A 22 -7.87 -13.41 3.78
CA ILE A 22 -8.81 -12.67 2.92
C ILE A 22 -8.40 -11.19 2.85
N THR A 23 -8.11 -10.58 3.99
CA THR A 23 -7.73 -9.16 4.05
C THR A 23 -6.43 -8.87 3.30
N PHE A 24 -5.41 -9.74 3.43
CA PHE A 24 -4.16 -9.62 2.68
C PHE A 24 -4.37 -9.81 1.18
N ALA A 25 -5.18 -10.79 0.76
CA ALA A 25 -5.49 -11.00 -0.65
C ALA A 25 -6.21 -9.77 -1.23
N PHE A 26 -7.22 -9.26 -0.53
CA PHE A 26 -7.96 -8.06 -0.95
C PHE A 26 -7.06 -6.83 -1.03
N SER A 27 -6.27 -6.56 0.01
CA SER A 27 -5.36 -5.41 0.02
C SER A 27 -4.26 -5.54 -1.05
N GLY A 28 -3.83 -6.75 -1.39
CA GLY A 28 -2.91 -6.99 -2.50
C GLY A 28 -3.51 -6.59 -3.85
N ILE A 29 -4.78 -6.90 -4.10
CA ILE A 29 -5.50 -6.45 -5.30
C ILE A 29 -5.57 -4.92 -5.34
N LEU A 30 -5.91 -4.27 -4.22
CA LEU A 30 -5.94 -2.80 -4.13
C LEU A 30 -4.57 -2.18 -4.42
N MET A 31 -3.49 -2.80 -3.92
CA MET A 31 -2.12 -2.34 -4.17
C MET A 31 -1.73 -2.41 -5.64
N ASN A 32 -2.16 -3.43 -6.38
CA ASN A 32 -1.91 -3.54 -7.80
C ASN A 32 -2.57 -2.41 -8.60
N HIS A 33 -3.72 -1.92 -8.15
CA HIS A 33 -4.48 -0.84 -8.75
C HIS A 33 -4.25 0.53 -8.07
N ARG A 34 -3.13 0.68 -7.36
CA ARG A 34 -2.83 1.92 -6.61
C ARG A 34 -2.74 3.18 -7.46
N ASN A 35 -2.43 3.04 -8.75
CA ASN A 35 -2.35 4.17 -9.67
C ASN A 35 -3.73 4.59 -10.18
N ASP A 36 -4.70 3.68 -10.18
CA ASP A 36 -6.06 3.93 -10.64
C ASP A 36 -6.93 4.44 -9.49
N TRP A 37 -6.73 3.88 -8.31
CA TRP A 37 -7.58 4.15 -7.15
C TRP A 37 -6.92 4.99 -6.05
N HIS A 38 -5.64 5.36 -6.17
CA HIS A 38 -4.86 6.14 -5.19
C HIS A 38 -5.24 5.83 -3.73
N PRO A 39 -5.13 4.59 -3.27
CA PRO A 39 -5.75 4.15 -2.01
C PRO A 39 -5.15 4.78 -0.76
N ASP A 40 -3.97 5.39 -0.87
CA ASP A 40 -3.35 6.13 0.24
C ASP A 40 -3.88 7.57 0.36
N LYS A 41 -4.45 8.13 -0.72
CA LYS A 41 -4.86 9.53 -0.80
C LYS A 41 -6.11 9.63 -1.66
N TYR A 42 -7.26 9.77 -1.03
CA TYR A 42 -8.54 9.79 -1.72
C TYR A 42 -9.19 11.15 -1.72
N THR A 43 -10.00 11.35 -2.74
CA THR A 43 -10.72 12.57 -3.04
C THR A 43 -9.78 13.77 -3.12
N LEU A 44 -9.39 14.08 -4.34
CA LEU A 44 -8.80 15.36 -4.67
C LEU A 44 -9.92 16.39 -4.59
N GLU A 45 -10.07 17.06 -3.47
CA GLU A 45 -10.80 18.31 -3.46
C GLU A 45 -9.80 19.36 -3.94
N SER A 46 -9.90 19.77 -5.21
CA SER A 46 -9.13 20.88 -5.71
C SER A 46 -9.92 22.18 -5.54
N LYS A 47 -9.29 23.17 -4.93
CA LYS A 47 -9.82 24.51 -4.82
C LYS A 47 -8.88 25.45 -5.57
N GLU A 48 -9.41 26.14 -6.59
CA GLU A 48 -8.65 27.14 -7.28
C GLU A 48 -8.34 28.32 -6.36
N ILE A 49 -7.11 28.81 -6.44
CA ILE A 49 -6.62 29.96 -5.67
C ILE A 49 -5.87 30.91 -6.60
N GLU A 50 -5.88 32.17 -6.24
CA GLU A 50 -5.08 33.18 -6.91
C GLU A 50 -4.23 33.91 -5.87
N ILE A 51 -2.90 33.82 -6.02
CA ILE A 51 -1.94 34.31 -5.05
C ILE A 51 -0.81 35.02 -5.80
N SER A 52 -0.57 36.26 -5.45
CA SER A 52 0.62 36.95 -5.90
C SER A 52 1.85 36.39 -5.18
N LEU A 53 2.75 35.75 -5.90
CA LEU A 53 4.01 35.25 -5.37
C LEU A 53 5.08 36.35 -5.46
N PRO A 54 5.97 36.48 -4.47
CA PRO A 54 7.15 37.31 -4.58
C PRO A 54 8.20 36.70 -5.51
N GLU A 55 9.30 37.39 -5.76
CA GLU A 55 10.41 36.84 -6.49
C GLU A 55 10.96 35.56 -5.81
N GLU A 56 11.48 34.64 -6.62
CA GLU A 56 11.94 33.31 -6.16
C GLU A 56 12.94 33.41 -4.99
N SER A 57 13.77 34.45 -4.99
CA SER A 57 14.76 34.76 -3.93
C SER A 57 14.13 35.06 -2.55
N GLN A 58 12.88 35.50 -2.52
CA GLN A 58 12.14 35.87 -1.32
C GLN A 58 11.24 34.76 -0.77
N ILE A 59 11.19 33.62 -1.46
CA ILE A 59 10.42 32.46 -1.01
C ILE A 59 11.22 31.70 0.04
N THR A 60 11.08 32.13 1.30
CA THR A 60 11.72 31.53 2.47
C THR A 60 10.75 30.59 3.22
N ASP A 61 11.28 29.81 4.17
CA ASP A 61 10.46 29.00 5.09
C ASP A 61 9.39 29.85 5.80
N ALA A 62 9.77 31.06 6.24
CA ALA A 62 8.84 31.96 6.88
C ALA A 62 7.71 32.44 5.95
N PHE A 63 7.99 32.63 4.67
CA PHE A 63 6.97 32.94 3.67
C PHE A 63 6.01 31.76 3.51
N ALA A 64 6.54 30.53 3.39
CA ALA A 64 5.75 29.31 3.25
C ALA A 64 4.81 29.11 4.46
N GLU A 65 5.30 29.33 5.68
CA GLU A 65 4.48 29.24 6.89
C GLU A 65 3.38 30.29 6.94
N ASN A 66 3.69 31.53 6.58
CA ASN A 66 2.70 32.62 6.54
C ASN A 66 1.63 32.37 5.48
N LEU A 67 2.03 31.84 4.32
CA LEU A 67 1.11 31.46 3.25
C LEU A 67 0.20 30.31 3.68
N ALA A 68 0.73 29.29 4.36
CA ALA A 68 -0.06 28.20 4.91
C ALA A 68 -1.13 28.70 5.89
N LYS A 69 -0.75 29.62 6.78
CA LYS A 69 -1.70 30.27 7.72
C LYS A 69 -2.78 31.07 7.00
N LYS A 70 -2.40 31.83 5.95
CA LYS A 70 -3.36 32.60 5.13
C LYS A 70 -4.35 31.71 4.40
N LEU A 71 -3.90 30.54 3.93
CA LEU A 71 -4.72 29.53 3.28
C LEU A 71 -5.50 28.66 4.26
N LYS A 72 -5.36 28.87 5.57
CA LYS A 72 -5.99 28.11 6.65
C LYS A 72 -5.65 26.61 6.60
N ILE A 73 -4.44 26.27 6.12
CA ILE A 73 -3.93 24.91 6.10
C ILE A 73 -3.30 24.65 7.46
N THR A 74 -3.84 23.68 8.19
CA THR A 74 -3.39 23.28 9.53
C THR A 74 -2.36 22.16 9.51
N ASP A 75 -2.17 21.53 8.34
CA ASP A 75 -1.24 20.42 8.15
C ASP A 75 0.21 20.88 8.27
N LYS A 76 1.06 19.98 8.74
CA LYS A 76 2.49 20.24 8.85
C LYS A 76 3.16 20.31 7.48
N ILE A 77 3.94 21.36 7.23
CA ILE A 77 4.73 21.54 6.01
C ILE A 77 5.83 20.48 5.99
N LYS A 78 5.90 19.69 4.91
CA LYS A 78 6.98 18.73 4.68
C LYS A 78 8.12 19.36 3.88
N ARG A 79 7.77 20.09 2.83
CA ARG A 79 8.72 20.81 1.99
C ARG A 79 8.02 21.86 1.12
N HIS A 80 8.77 22.84 0.68
CA HIS A 80 8.39 23.75 -0.39
C HIS A 80 9.50 23.80 -1.44
N MET A 81 9.15 24.08 -2.67
CA MET A 81 10.10 24.23 -3.77
C MET A 81 9.52 25.07 -4.91
N VAL A 82 10.42 25.74 -5.63
CA VAL A 82 10.09 26.31 -6.95
C VAL A 82 10.74 25.44 -8.01
N ARG A 83 9.96 24.94 -8.94
CA ARG A 83 10.46 24.11 -10.03
C ARG A 83 9.68 24.37 -11.32
N LYS A 84 10.39 24.66 -12.40
CA LYS A 84 9.81 24.91 -13.73
C LYS A 84 8.77 26.05 -13.74
N GLY A 85 8.99 27.11 -12.98
CA GLY A 85 8.09 28.24 -12.87
C GLY A 85 6.81 27.99 -12.06
N LYS A 86 6.75 26.89 -11.31
CA LYS A 86 5.66 26.58 -10.39
C LYS A 86 6.19 26.50 -8.95
N PHE A 87 5.52 27.18 -8.06
CA PHE A 87 5.73 27.05 -6.64
C PHE A 87 4.87 25.94 -6.09
N LYS A 88 5.49 24.97 -5.42
CA LYS A 88 4.81 23.83 -4.81
C LYS A 88 5.11 23.77 -3.32
N MET A 89 4.07 23.62 -2.51
CA MET A 89 4.16 23.31 -1.08
C MET A 89 3.51 21.96 -0.81
N GLN A 90 4.24 21.07 -0.17
CA GLN A 90 3.73 19.77 0.23
C GLN A 90 3.53 19.72 1.74
N PHE A 91 2.34 19.42 2.15
CA PHE A 91 1.94 19.16 3.52
C PHE A 91 1.70 17.65 3.73
N GLU A 92 1.21 17.28 4.89
CA GLU A 92 0.92 15.87 5.19
C GLU A 92 -0.22 15.32 4.34
N ASN A 93 -1.34 16.03 4.22
CA ASN A 93 -2.52 15.62 3.45
C ASN A 93 -2.97 16.69 2.45
N THR A 94 -2.18 17.73 2.22
CA THR A 94 -2.51 18.84 1.31
C THR A 94 -1.31 19.15 0.42
N GLU A 95 -1.56 19.53 -0.82
CA GLU A 95 -0.57 20.04 -1.75
C GLU A 95 -1.08 21.37 -2.33
N VAL A 96 -0.21 22.36 -2.39
CA VAL A 96 -0.49 23.66 -3.00
C VAL A 96 0.44 23.81 -4.19
N GLU A 97 -0.11 24.06 -5.36
CA GLU A 97 0.65 24.35 -6.57
C GLU A 97 0.20 25.69 -7.13
N VAL A 98 1.14 26.61 -7.36
CA VAL A 98 0.86 27.94 -7.89
C VAL A 98 1.83 28.26 -9.02
N ASP A 99 1.32 28.71 -10.13
CA ASP A 99 2.14 29.21 -11.23
C ASP A 99 2.76 30.56 -10.85
N ALA A 100 4.09 30.64 -10.91
CA ALA A 100 4.82 31.83 -10.46
C ALA A 100 4.59 33.05 -11.37
N LYS A 101 4.17 32.85 -12.62
CA LYS A 101 3.95 33.96 -13.56
C LYS A 101 2.55 34.50 -13.49
N THR A 102 1.55 33.61 -13.37
CA THR A 102 0.14 34.01 -13.41
C THR A 102 -0.46 34.21 -12.03
N GLY A 103 0.18 33.67 -10.98
CA GLY A 103 -0.35 33.66 -9.62
C GLY A 103 -1.55 32.71 -9.44
N LYS A 104 -1.98 32.02 -10.49
CA LYS A 104 -3.06 31.05 -10.41
C LYS A 104 -2.55 29.74 -9.92
N GLY A 105 -3.31 29.10 -9.06
CA GLY A 105 -2.93 27.83 -8.48
C GLY A 105 -4.11 27.04 -7.96
N GLU A 106 -3.81 25.91 -7.39
CA GLU A 106 -4.79 25.03 -6.78
C GLU A 106 -4.30 24.48 -5.44
N ILE A 107 -5.23 24.32 -4.52
CA ILE A 107 -5.04 23.56 -3.28
C ILE A 107 -5.66 22.20 -3.52
N ILE A 108 -4.84 21.15 -3.41
CA ILE A 108 -5.28 19.78 -3.55
C ILE A 108 -5.28 19.15 -2.17
N GLN A 109 -6.44 18.83 -1.65
CA GLN A 109 -6.59 18.13 -0.38
C GLN A 109 -6.79 16.65 -0.59
N PHE A 110 -5.99 15.85 0.13
CA PHE A 110 -6.04 14.39 0.05
C PHE A 110 -6.80 13.84 1.26
N ILE A 111 -8.02 13.34 1.03
CA ILE A 111 -8.85 12.72 2.06
C ILE A 111 -8.61 11.21 2.04
N LYS A 112 -8.24 10.61 3.17
CA LYS A 112 -8.04 9.15 3.27
C LYS A 112 -9.38 8.44 3.18
N THR A 113 -9.50 7.45 2.30
CA THR A 113 -10.69 6.62 2.21
C THR A 113 -10.72 5.62 3.37
N PRO A 114 -11.76 5.62 4.22
CA PRO A 114 -11.91 4.61 5.26
C PRO A 114 -11.83 3.19 4.66
N PHE A 115 -11.35 2.23 5.43
CA PHE A 115 -11.16 0.82 5.07
C PHE A 115 -10.10 0.56 3.98
N ILE A 116 -10.09 1.27 2.86
CA ILE A 116 -9.15 1.04 1.76
C ILE A 116 -7.73 1.44 2.16
N SER A 117 -7.55 2.66 2.65
CA SER A 117 -6.23 3.12 3.12
C SER A 117 -5.72 2.28 4.31
N GLN A 118 -6.62 1.87 5.20
CA GLN A 118 -6.28 1.04 6.36
C GLN A 118 -5.89 -0.38 5.94
N SER A 119 -6.61 -0.99 4.98
CA SER A 119 -6.28 -2.32 4.49
C SER A 119 -4.90 -2.38 3.82
N MET A 120 -4.46 -1.28 3.20
CA MET A 120 -3.12 -1.20 2.62
C MET A 120 -2.01 -1.07 3.67
N LEU A 121 -2.30 -0.50 4.85
CA LEU A 121 -1.34 -0.45 5.94
C LEU A 121 -0.93 -1.85 6.42
N ILE A 122 -1.78 -2.86 6.23
CA ILE A 122 -1.50 -4.26 6.58
C ILE A 122 -0.28 -4.80 5.83
N HIS A 123 -0.03 -4.36 4.59
CA HIS A 123 1.15 -4.73 3.82
C HIS A 123 2.37 -3.84 4.10
N LYS A 124 2.18 -2.73 4.83
CA LYS A 124 3.26 -1.80 5.15
C LYS A 124 3.80 -2.08 6.55
N ASN A 125 5.08 -1.84 6.68
CA ASN A 125 5.78 -1.96 7.94
C ASN A 125 5.40 -0.79 8.86
N THR A 126 4.35 -0.95 9.67
CA THR A 126 3.79 0.12 10.50
C THR A 126 4.39 0.19 11.89
N SER A 127 4.89 -0.92 12.42
CA SER A 127 5.53 -1.00 13.74
C SER A 127 6.35 -2.28 13.89
N ASN A 128 7.30 -2.28 14.85
CA ASN A 128 8.12 -3.47 15.14
C ASN A 128 7.25 -4.68 15.52
N TRP A 129 6.19 -4.49 16.28
CA TRP A 129 5.26 -5.57 16.64
C TRP A 129 4.54 -6.15 15.43
N TRP A 130 4.20 -5.29 14.47
CA TRP A 130 3.56 -5.72 13.22
C TRP A 130 4.48 -6.58 12.37
N ILE A 131 5.80 -6.31 12.37
CA ILE A 131 6.79 -7.14 11.67
C ILE A 131 6.74 -8.57 12.20
N TYR A 132 6.91 -8.73 13.52
CA TYR A 132 6.89 -10.06 14.14
C TYR A 132 5.58 -10.82 13.87
N PHE A 133 4.46 -10.12 13.96
CA PHE A 133 3.15 -10.71 13.65
C PHE A 133 3.06 -11.15 12.19
N SER A 134 3.53 -10.33 11.25
CA SER A 134 3.55 -10.64 9.82
C SER A 134 4.47 -11.82 9.49
N ASP A 135 5.60 -11.95 10.18
CA ASP A 135 6.50 -13.09 10.05
C ASP A 135 5.83 -14.39 10.51
N ILE A 136 5.18 -14.37 11.66
CA ILE A 136 4.40 -15.51 12.18
C ILE A 136 3.29 -15.88 11.20
N PHE A 137 2.60 -14.90 10.64
CA PHE A 137 1.57 -15.12 9.61
C PHE A 137 2.17 -15.75 8.35
N GLY A 138 3.30 -15.23 7.85
CA GLY A 138 4.00 -15.79 6.71
C GLY A 138 4.41 -17.26 6.90
N ILE A 139 5.00 -17.58 8.06
CA ILE A 139 5.35 -18.96 8.42
C ILE A 139 4.09 -19.85 8.48
N SER A 140 2.98 -19.30 9.00
CA SER A 140 1.71 -20.03 9.07
C SER A 140 1.13 -20.29 7.68
N LEU A 141 1.22 -19.36 6.74
CA LEU A 141 0.82 -19.55 5.34
C LEU A 141 1.63 -20.67 4.66
N ILE A 142 2.94 -20.68 4.85
CA ILE A 142 3.81 -21.75 4.35
C ILE A 142 3.38 -23.11 4.95
N THR A 143 3.12 -23.12 6.25
CA THR A 143 2.67 -24.33 6.95
C THR A 143 1.31 -24.81 6.43
N ILE A 144 0.36 -23.91 6.22
CA ILE A 144 -0.95 -24.21 5.61
C ILE A 144 -0.75 -24.80 4.20
N ALA A 145 0.08 -24.18 3.36
CA ALA A 145 0.37 -24.66 2.01
C ALA A 145 0.97 -26.08 2.03
N VAL A 146 2.01 -26.30 2.83
CA VAL A 146 2.69 -27.61 2.93
C VAL A 146 1.74 -28.67 3.50
N THR A 147 1.03 -28.39 4.57
CA THR A 147 0.08 -29.35 5.17
C THR A 147 -1.07 -29.67 4.23
N GLY A 148 -1.53 -28.70 3.43
CA GLY A 148 -2.53 -28.90 2.38
C GLY A 148 -2.09 -29.95 1.35
N THR A 149 -0.82 -29.95 0.92
CA THR A 149 -0.29 -30.94 -0.01
C THR A 149 -0.27 -32.37 0.58
N LEU A 150 -0.17 -32.50 1.90
CA LEU A 150 -0.11 -33.76 2.63
C LEU A 150 -1.49 -34.35 2.95
N MET A 151 -2.57 -33.59 2.76
CA MET A 151 -3.93 -34.02 3.12
C MET A 151 -4.45 -35.12 2.20
N VAL A 152 -4.16 -35.05 0.90
CA VAL A 152 -4.62 -36.02 -0.10
C VAL A 152 -3.61 -37.16 -0.22
N LYS A 153 -3.85 -38.23 0.51
CA LYS A 153 -2.90 -39.37 0.58
C LYS A 153 -3.07 -40.37 -0.52
N HIS A 154 -4.28 -40.58 -1.04
CA HIS A 154 -4.61 -41.67 -2.00
C HIS A 154 -5.38 -41.11 -3.19
N GLY A 155 -5.26 -41.78 -4.35
CA GLY A 155 -6.00 -41.46 -5.56
C GLY A 155 -5.20 -40.73 -6.64
N LYS A 156 -5.90 -40.36 -7.72
CA LYS A 156 -5.30 -39.71 -8.91
C LYS A 156 -4.83 -38.27 -8.66
N HIS A 157 -5.35 -37.62 -7.62
CA HIS A 157 -5.13 -36.19 -7.30
C HIS A 157 -4.10 -35.96 -6.18
N THR A 158 -3.32 -36.99 -5.84
CA THR A 158 -2.24 -36.82 -4.83
C THR A 158 -1.17 -35.82 -5.33
N PHE A 159 -0.50 -35.16 -4.38
CA PHE A 159 0.62 -34.27 -4.70
C PHE A 159 1.68 -34.96 -5.54
N LYS A 160 2.05 -36.23 -5.22
CA LYS A 160 3.04 -37.00 -5.96
C LYS A 160 2.66 -37.32 -7.43
N ARG A 161 1.38 -37.46 -7.74
CA ARG A 161 0.93 -37.78 -9.12
C ARG A 161 0.63 -36.58 -9.98
N ARG A 162 -0.05 -35.56 -9.42
CA ARG A 162 -0.53 -34.41 -10.18
C ARG A 162 -0.11 -33.08 -9.53
N GLY A 163 -0.17 -32.96 -8.19
CA GLY A 163 0.00 -31.71 -7.48
C GLY A 163 1.36 -31.05 -7.71
N TRP A 164 2.44 -31.83 -7.76
CA TRP A 164 3.78 -31.30 -7.99
C TRP A 164 3.93 -30.59 -9.34
N LYS A 165 3.28 -31.10 -10.39
CA LYS A 165 3.31 -30.48 -11.73
C LYS A 165 2.65 -29.08 -11.70
N LEU A 166 1.52 -28.97 -10.99
CA LEU A 166 0.83 -27.69 -10.81
C LEU A 166 1.63 -26.73 -9.93
N ALA A 167 2.27 -27.24 -8.86
CA ALA A 167 3.11 -26.44 -8.00
C ALA A 167 4.34 -25.88 -8.75
N VAL A 168 4.99 -26.72 -9.57
CA VAL A 168 6.11 -26.28 -10.41
C VAL A 168 5.63 -25.25 -11.45
N ALA A 169 4.52 -25.51 -12.13
CA ALA A 169 3.96 -24.55 -13.09
C ALA A 169 3.62 -23.20 -12.43
N GLY A 170 3.00 -23.23 -11.23
CA GLY A 170 2.68 -22.03 -10.45
C GLY A 170 3.93 -21.27 -9.99
N LEU A 171 5.03 -21.95 -9.73
CA LEU A 171 6.31 -21.33 -9.36
C LEU A 171 7.03 -20.75 -10.60
N LEU A 172 7.00 -21.48 -11.72
CA LEU A 172 7.67 -21.03 -12.94
C LEU A 172 7.01 -19.80 -13.55
N PHE A 173 5.69 -19.69 -13.45
CA PHE A 173 4.96 -18.56 -14.04
C PHE A 173 5.46 -17.18 -13.58
N PRO A 174 5.54 -16.85 -12.28
CA PRO A 174 6.07 -15.57 -11.84
C PRO A 174 7.56 -15.38 -12.15
N ILE A 175 8.37 -16.46 -12.15
CA ILE A 175 9.79 -16.40 -12.51
C ILE A 175 9.95 -16.01 -13.98
N LEU A 176 9.22 -16.67 -14.89
CA LEU A 176 9.25 -16.35 -16.31
C LEU A 176 8.72 -14.94 -16.57
N PHE A 177 7.65 -14.52 -15.87
CA PHE A 177 7.14 -13.17 -15.96
C PHE A 177 8.21 -12.13 -15.59
N LEU A 178 8.94 -12.32 -14.49
CA LEU A 178 10.01 -11.43 -14.07
C LEU A 178 11.20 -11.40 -15.05
N LEU A 179 11.51 -12.51 -15.71
CA LEU A 179 12.63 -12.59 -16.65
C LEU A 179 12.31 -11.98 -18.03
N PHE A 180 11.06 -12.03 -18.47
CA PHE A 180 10.69 -11.66 -19.85
C PHE A 180 9.86 -10.37 -19.94
N LEU A 181 9.27 -9.89 -18.84
CA LEU A 181 8.32 -8.78 -18.84
C LEU A 181 8.68 -7.65 -17.85
N SER A 182 9.79 -7.78 -17.11
CA SER A 182 10.26 -6.71 -16.21
C SER A 182 11.30 -5.80 -16.88
#